data_aa246bd776bb67c27ca5f725e1680303
#
_entry.id   aa246bd776bb67c27ca5f725e1680303
#
_cell.length_a   1.000
_cell.length_b   1.000
_cell.length_c   1.000
_cell.angle_alpha   90.00
_cell.angle_beta   90.00
_cell.angle_gamma   90.00
#
_symmetry.space_group_name_H-M   'P 1'
#
loop_
_entity.id
_entity.type
_entity.pdbx_description
1 polymer ?
#
loop_
_entity_poly.entity_id
_entity_poly.type
_entity_poly.pdbx_seq_one_letter_code
_entity_poly.pdbx_strand_id
1 'polypeptide(L)'
;IKASLVKDNITFETKLFSLNGQRISNGSDFDEQTGKLKEGNKSLIIGEEKVNDLLKTFSSKDWLVSKIEKKPSTRKPVPPFTTSTLQQEANRKLRLSARETMRCAQGLYERGFITYMRTDSVHLSEQATRAARECVSSMYGKEYLSNSPRQFNSSARNAQEAHEAIRPAGEVFKTPKETN
;
A
#
# COMPACT_ATOMS: atom_id res chain seq x y z
N ILE A 1 8.22 -24.12 7.14
CA ILE A 1 7.44 -24.63 8.26
C ILE A 1 6.66 -23.46 8.87
N LYS A 2 5.38 -23.68 9.18
CA LYS A 2 4.50 -22.76 9.91
C LYS A 2 3.96 -23.47 11.14
N ALA A 3 3.66 -22.70 12.19
CA ALA A 3 2.98 -23.20 13.36
C ALA A 3 1.88 -22.22 13.78
N SER A 4 0.73 -22.74 14.18
CA SER A 4 -0.32 -21.98 14.86
C SER A 4 -0.12 -22.13 16.36
N LEU A 5 0.14 -21.02 17.03
CA LEU A 5 0.33 -20.97 18.47
C LEU A 5 -0.88 -20.32 19.13
N VAL A 6 -1.21 -20.75 20.34
CA VAL A 6 -2.33 -20.22 21.12
C VAL A 6 -1.82 -19.71 22.47
N LYS A 7 -2.19 -18.48 22.81
CA LYS A 7 -1.95 -17.87 24.11
C LYS A 7 -3.17 -17.04 24.51
N ASP A 8 -3.69 -17.28 25.70
CA ASP A 8 -4.85 -16.55 26.26
C ASP A 8 -6.05 -16.50 25.29
N ASN A 9 -6.38 -17.64 24.67
CA ASN A 9 -7.42 -17.81 23.62
C ASN A 9 -7.17 -17.02 22.31
N ILE A 10 -6.00 -16.44 22.13
CA ILE A 10 -5.60 -15.77 20.89
C ILE A 10 -4.73 -16.71 20.09
N THR A 11 -5.16 -16.99 18.85
CA THR A 11 -4.38 -17.79 17.89
C THR A 11 -3.57 -16.88 17.00
N PHE A 12 -2.30 -17.19 16.82
CA PHE A 12 -1.42 -16.49 15.88
C PHE A 12 -0.54 -17.45 15.10
N GLU A 13 -0.32 -17.14 13.83
CA GLU A 13 0.56 -17.91 12.98
C GLU A 13 2.01 -17.46 13.10
N THR A 14 2.91 -18.43 13.13
CA THR A 14 4.35 -18.22 13.10
C THR A 14 4.98 -18.93 11.92
N LYS A 15 6.16 -18.46 11.52
CA LYS A 15 6.94 -19.06 10.45
C LYS A 15 8.37 -19.30 10.91
N LEU A 16 8.91 -20.48 10.59
CA LEU A 16 10.31 -20.76 10.83
C LEU A 16 11.18 -19.77 10.05
N PHE A 17 11.96 -18.97 10.77
CA PHE A 17 12.79 -17.92 10.22
C PHE A 17 14.26 -18.32 10.14
N SER A 18 14.76 -18.93 11.21
CA SER A 18 16.16 -19.36 11.28
C SER A 18 16.29 -20.66 12.06
N LEU A 19 17.39 -21.38 11.81
CA LEU A 19 17.78 -22.58 12.53
C LEU A 19 19.24 -22.43 12.96
N ASN A 20 19.52 -22.56 14.25
CA ASN A 20 20.87 -22.38 14.81
C ASN A 20 21.53 -21.05 14.39
N GLY A 21 20.74 -19.97 14.35
CA GLY A 21 21.22 -18.65 13.97
C GLY A 21 21.31 -18.40 12.46
N GLN A 22 21.17 -19.43 11.63
CA GLN A 22 21.20 -19.28 10.17
C GLN A 22 19.79 -19.11 9.62
N ARG A 23 19.55 -18.05 8.84
CA ARG A 23 18.26 -17.74 8.22
C ARG A 23 17.87 -18.79 7.18
N ILE A 24 16.60 -19.18 7.18
CA ILE A 24 16.06 -20.07 6.13
C ILE A 24 15.88 -19.29 4.83
N SER A 25 16.26 -19.88 3.72
CA SER A 25 16.05 -19.30 2.38
C SER A 25 14.56 -19.17 2.04
N ASN A 26 14.23 -18.15 1.29
CA ASN A 26 12.91 -17.91 0.72
C ASN A 26 13.04 -17.65 -0.80
N GLY A 27 11.92 -17.52 -1.52
CA GLY A 27 11.93 -17.37 -2.97
C GLY A 27 12.81 -16.21 -3.49
N SER A 28 12.89 -15.10 -2.75
CA SER A 28 13.70 -13.95 -3.18
C SER A 28 15.21 -14.16 -3.09
N ASP A 29 15.65 -15.21 -2.41
CA ASP A 29 17.06 -15.56 -2.26
C ASP A 29 17.62 -16.33 -3.47
N PHE A 30 16.74 -16.80 -4.34
CA PHE A 30 17.12 -17.56 -5.52
C PHE A 30 17.16 -16.66 -6.76
N ASP A 31 18.03 -16.99 -7.66
CA ASP A 31 18.10 -16.43 -9.01
C ASP A 31 16.97 -17.02 -9.85
N GLU A 32 16.18 -16.17 -10.49
CA GLU A 32 14.98 -16.59 -11.23
C GLU A 32 15.29 -17.41 -12.48
N GLN A 33 16.48 -17.24 -13.07
CA GLN A 33 16.88 -17.93 -14.31
C GLN A 33 17.51 -19.28 -14.01
N THR A 34 18.32 -19.36 -12.97
CA THR A 34 19.10 -20.57 -12.66
C THR A 34 18.50 -21.43 -11.55
N GLY A 35 17.58 -20.87 -10.77
CA GLY A 35 17.01 -21.55 -9.60
C GLY A 35 18.00 -21.78 -8.45
N LYS A 36 19.22 -21.24 -8.54
CA LYS A 36 20.27 -21.35 -7.51
C LYS A 36 20.21 -20.18 -6.54
N LEU A 37 20.75 -20.36 -5.33
CA LEU A 37 20.95 -19.24 -4.42
C LEU A 37 21.79 -18.17 -5.09
N LYS A 38 21.39 -16.91 -4.92
CA LYS A 38 22.16 -15.75 -5.39
C LYS A 38 23.57 -15.74 -4.78
N GLU A 39 24.53 -15.31 -5.57
CA GLU A 39 25.92 -15.24 -5.13
C GLU A 39 26.08 -14.47 -3.83
N GLY A 40 26.88 -14.99 -2.90
CA GLY A 40 27.07 -14.41 -1.56
C GLY A 40 25.93 -14.66 -0.56
N ASN A 41 24.81 -15.27 -0.96
CA ASN A 41 23.72 -15.60 -0.05
C ASN A 41 24.07 -16.84 0.80
N LYS A 42 24.04 -16.68 2.13
CA LYS A 42 24.37 -17.74 3.12
C LYS A 42 23.13 -18.31 3.79
N SER A 43 21.94 -18.12 3.24
CA SER A 43 20.73 -18.68 3.82
C SER A 43 20.70 -20.21 3.69
N LEU A 44 20.02 -20.86 4.64
CA LEU A 44 19.92 -22.31 4.71
C LEU A 44 18.78 -22.83 3.85
N ILE A 45 19.07 -23.75 2.95
CA ILE A 45 18.06 -24.53 2.22
C ILE A 45 17.70 -25.73 3.09
N ILE A 46 16.41 -25.96 3.31
CA ILE A 46 15.89 -27.11 4.06
C ILE A 46 15.14 -28.02 3.11
N GLY A 47 15.62 -29.23 2.93
CA GLY A 47 14.93 -30.30 2.21
C GLY A 47 13.87 -31.00 3.06
N GLU A 48 13.07 -31.85 2.43
CA GLU A 48 11.92 -32.53 3.04
C GLU A 48 12.30 -33.40 4.24
N GLU A 49 13.37 -34.18 4.14
CA GLU A 49 13.85 -35.02 5.25
C GLU A 49 14.12 -34.20 6.51
N LYS A 50 14.85 -33.09 6.37
CA LYS A 50 15.15 -32.18 7.49
C LYS A 50 13.90 -31.52 8.04
N VAL A 51 12.92 -31.20 7.20
CA VAL A 51 11.62 -30.67 7.65
C VAL A 51 10.90 -31.67 8.54
N ASN A 52 10.86 -32.94 8.14
CA ASN A 52 10.18 -34.01 8.89
C ASN A 52 10.83 -34.23 10.27
N ASP A 53 12.16 -34.18 10.36
CA ASP A 53 12.88 -34.28 11.64
C ASP A 53 12.61 -33.11 12.56
N LEU A 54 12.58 -31.87 12.00
CA LEU A 54 12.25 -30.67 12.74
C LEU A 54 10.81 -30.68 13.26
N LEU A 55 9.85 -31.18 12.47
CA LEU A 55 8.46 -31.29 12.91
C LEU A 55 8.33 -32.22 14.11
N LYS A 56 9.00 -33.38 14.11
CA LYS A 56 9.02 -34.29 15.26
C LYS A 56 9.60 -33.61 16.51
N THR A 57 10.70 -32.88 16.34
CA THR A 57 11.38 -32.18 17.44
C THR A 57 10.51 -31.06 18.00
N PHE A 58 9.85 -30.26 17.16
CA PHE A 58 9.07 -29.10 17.59
C PHE A 58 7.75 -29.47 18.28
N SER A 59 7.16 -30.62 17.94
CA SER A 59 5.90 -31.09 18.53
C SER A 59 6.01 -31.37 20.04
N SER A 60 7.20 -31.58 20.55
CA SER A 60 7.47 -31.91 21.97
C SER A 60 8.11 -30.79 22.78
N LYS A 61 8.22 -29.58 22.23
CA LYS A 61 8.93 -28.47 22.89
C LYS A 61 7.99 -27.34 23.24
N ASP A 62 8.29 -26.69 24.39
CA ASP A 62 7.65 -25.44 24.75
C ASP A 62 8.14 -24.28 23.87
N TRP A 63 7.22 -23.37 23.59
CA TRP A 63 7.51 -22.20 22.78
C TRP A 63 7.67 -20.96 23.66
N LEU A 64 8.77 -20.24 23.49
CA LEU A 64 9.07 -19.03 24.24
C LEU A 64 9.21 -17.82 23.31
N VAL A 65 8.56 -16.72 23.65
CA VAL A 65 8.82 -15.43 23.03
C VAL A 65 10.10 -14.85 23.61
N SER A 66 11.22 -15.01 22.89
CA SER A 66 12.55 -14.55 23.36
C SER A 66 12.78 -13.07 23.14
N LYS A 67 12.14 -12.47 22.13
CA LYS A 67 12.35 -11.06 21.76
C LYS A 67 11.13 -10.49 21.06
N ILE A 68 10.78 -9.25 21.39
CA ILE A 68 9.80 -8.44 20.66
C ILE A 68 10.50 -7.18 20.17
N GLU A 69 10.52 -6.96 18.85
CA GLU A 69 11.03 -5.74 18.24
C GLU A 69 9.88 -4.88 17.75
N LYS A 70 9.76 -3.67 18.28
CA LYS A 70 8.83 -2.65 17.82
C LYS A 70 9.59 -1.69 16.91
N LYS A 71 9.28 -1.72 15.60
CA LYS A 71 9.89 -0.81 14.62
C LYS A 71 8.83 0.20 14.17
N PRO A 72 9.04 1.50 14.43
CA PRO A 72 8.14 2.51 13.89
C PRO A 72 8.19 2.49 12.36
N SER A 73 7.03 2.55 11.74
CA SER A 73 6.91 2.63 10.29
C SER A 73 6.14 3.88 9.91
N THR A 74 6.74 4.67 9.05
CA THR A 74 6.11 5.88 8.51
C THR A 74 5.74 5.65 7.05
N ARG A 75 4.48 5.89 6.71
CA ARG A 75 4.01 5.86 5.33
C ARG A 75 3.80 7.29 4.84
N LYS A 76 4.39 7.62 3.71
CA LYS A 76 4.09 8.87 3.02
C LYS A 76 2.74 8.74 2.30
N PRO A 77 1.91 9.81 2.25
CA PRO A 77 0.72 9.80 1.42
C PRO A 77 1.10 9.70 -0.05
N VAL A 78 0.25 9.04 -0.82
CA VAL A 78 0.39 8.94 -2.28
C VAL A 78 0.05 10.28 -2.93
N PRO A 79 0.58 10.55 -4.14
CA PRO A 79 0.17 11.73 -4.92
C PRO A 79 -1.32 11.75 -5.23
N PRO A 80 -1.89 12.91 -5.56
CA PRO A 80 -3.22 13.02 -6.14
C PRO A 80 -3.36 12.15 -7.40
N PHE A 81 -4.58 11.82 -7.78
CA PHE A 81 -4.84 10.92 -8.88
C PHE A 81 -4.48 11.51 -10.25
N THR A 82 -3.78 10.72 -11.03
CA THR A 82 -3.75 10.81 -12.49
C THR A 82 -4.76 9.81 -13.09
N THR A 83 -5.00 9.85 -14.39
CA THR A 83 -5.86 8.86 -15.07
C THR A 83 -5.43 7.42 -14.76
N SER A 84 -4.15 7.12 -14.86
CA SER A 84 -3.63 5.76 -14.63
C SER A 84 -3.75 5.31 -13.18
N THR A 85 -3.44 6.17 -12.23
CA THR A 85 -3.54 5.82 -10.80
C THR A 85 -4.98 5.73 -10.33
N LEU A 86 -5.90 6.54 -10.88
CA LEU A 86 -7.34 6.39 -10.65
C LEU A 86 -7.84 5.02 -11.12
N GLN A 87 -7.48 4.59 -12.33
CA GLN A 87 -7.87 3.28 -12.86
C GLN A 87 -7.32 2.13 -12.00
N GLN A 88 -6.06 2.22 -11.56
CA GLN A 88 -5.45 1.21 -10.69
C GLN A 88 -6.17 1.10 -9.34
N GLU A 89 -6.46 2.22 -8.69
CA GLU A 89 -7.17 2.22 -7.40
C GLU A 89 -8.62 1.78 -7.53
N ALA A 90 -9.33 2.18 -8.59
CA ALA A 90 -10.69 1.73 -8.87
C ALA A 90 -10.74 0.21 -9.11
N ASN A 91 -9.78 -0.33 -9.86
CA ASN A 91 -9.67 -1.77 -10.05
C ASN A 91 -9.37 -2.48 -8.73
N ARG A 92 -8.40 -1.98 -7.97
CA ARG A 92 -7.96 -2.61 -6.71
C ARG A 92 -9.06 -2.62 -5.65
N LYS A 93 -9.80 -1.50 -5.49
CA LYS A 93 -10.78 -1.32 -4.42
C LYS A 93 -12.20 -1.70 -4.81
N LEU A 94 -12.58 -1.42 -6.05
CA LEU A 94 -13.97 -1.54 -6.53
C LEU A 94 -14.12 -2.62 -7.60
N ARG A 95 -13.04 -3.24 -8.05
CA ARG A 95 -13.01 -4.26 -9.12
C ARG A 95 -13.53 -3.73 -10.46
N LEU A 96 -13.49 -2.42 -10.68
CA LEU A 96 -13.88 -1.82 -11.94
C LEU A 96 -12.79 -2.00 -13.00
N SER A 97 -13.21 -2.28 -14.23
CA SER A 97 -12.31 -2.22 -15.39
C SER A 97 -11.89 -0.77 -15.69
N ALA A 98 -10.83 -0.57 -16.45
CA ALA A 98 -10.41 0.77 -16.88
C ALA A 98 -11.53 1.51 -17.64
N ARG A 99 -12.28 0.78 -18.49
CA ARG A 99 -13.43 1.34 -19.25
C ARG A 99 -14.54 1.82 -18.33
N GLU A 100 -14.92 1.02 -17.35
CA GLU A 100 -15.97 1.38 -16.38
C GLU A 100 -15.53 2.54 -15.51
N THR A 101 -14.29 2.53 -15.03
CA THR A 101 -13.71 3.63 -14.27
C THR A 101 -13.79 4.95 -15.06
N MET A 102 -13.38 4.94 -16.32
CA MET A 102 -13.41 6.16 -17.14
C MET A 102 -14.83 6.62 -17.45
N ARG A 103 -15.78 5.70 -17.63
CA ARG A 103 -17.20 6.05 -17.82
C ARG A 103 -17.77 6.73 -16.56
N CYS A 104 -17.50 6.18 -15.38
CA CYS A 104 -17.92 6.77 -14.11
C CYS A 104 -17.27 8.15 -13.89
N ALA A 105 -15.96 8.26 -14.13
CA ALA A 105 -15.23 9.51 -14.00
C ALA A 105 -15.75 10.59 -14.97
N GLN A 106 -16.06 10.23 -16.21
CA GLN A 106 -16.68 11.11 -17.19
C GLN A 106 -18.01 11.66 -16.67
N GLY A 107 -18.90 10.81 -16.17
CA GLY A 107 -20.18 11.23 -15.60
C GLY A 107 -20.03 12.11 -14.36
N LEU A 108 -19.04 11.89 -13.52
CA LEU A 108 -18.75 12.75 -12.36
C LEU A 108 -18.23 14.12 -12.82
N TYR A 109 -17.37 14.15 -13.82
CA TYR A 109 -16.85 15.41 -14.41
C TYR A 109 -17.96 16.23 -15.04
N GLU A 110 -18.80 15.62 -15.88
CA GLU A 110 -19.91 16.29 -16.58
C GLU A 110 -20.93 16.89 -15.60
N ARG A 111 -21.10 16.28 -14.43
CA ARG A 111 -21.93 16.80 -13.35
C ARG A 111 -21.21 17.80 -12.43
N GLY A 112 -19.94 18.11 -12.70
CA GLY A 112 -19.16 19.06 -11.92
C GLY A 112 -18.70 18.58 -10.56
N PHE A 113 -18.61 17.25 -10.32
CA PHE A 113 -18.19 16.71 -9.05
C PHE A 113 -16.68 16.49 -8.92
N ILE A 114 -16.00 16.31 -10.05
CA ILE A 114 -14.53 16.19 -10.06
C ILE A 114 -13.92 17.07 -11.14
N THR A 115 -12.60 17.29 -11.05
CA THR A 115 -11.80 17.90 -12.12
C THR A 115 -11.70 16.98 -13.32
N TYR A 116 -11.15 17.47 -14.43
CA TYR A 116 -11.03 16.71 -15.67
C TYR A 116 -10.23 15.42 -15.44
N MET A 117 -10.80 14.28 -15.85
CA MET A 117 -10.30 12.95 -15.51
C MET A 117 -9.22 12.41 -16.47
N ARG A 118 -8.89 13.13 -17.55
CA ARG A 118 -7.80 12.74 -18.46
C ARG A 118 -6.60 13.63 -18.22
N THR A 119 -5.78 13.28 -17.25
CA THR A 119 -4.59 14.03 -16.85
C THR A 119 -3.49 13.10 -16.36
N ASP A 120 -2.25 13.47 -16.61
CA ASP A 120 -1.05 12.85 -16.03
C ASP A 120 -0.43 13.73 -14.93
N SER A 121 -1.05 14.89 -14.66
CA SER A 121 -0.62 15.81 -13.62
C SER A 121 -1.02 15.33 -12.23
N VAL A 122 -0.12 15.49 -11.27
CA VAL A 122 -0.37 15.34 -9.82
C VAL A 122 -0.45 16.69 -9.12
N HIS A 123 -0.40 17.78 -9.88
CA HIS A 123 -0.41 19.15 -9.35
C HIS A 123 -1.80 19.50 -8.81
N LEU A 124 -1.83 20.24 -7.70
CA LEU A 124 -3.01 20.87 -7.14
C LEU A 124 -2.78 22.38 -7.09
N SER A 125 -3.77 23.15 -7.51
CA SER A 125 -3.76 24.60 -7.31
C SER A 125 -3.72 24.95 -5.82
N GLU A 126 -3.31 26.16 -5.49
CA GLU A 126 -3.34 26.65 -4.10
C GLU A 126 -4.76 26.62 -3.52
N GLN A 127 -5.75 26.94 -4.33
CA GLN A 127 -7.17 26.90 -3.97
C GLN A 127 -7.60 25.46 -3.63
N ALA A 128 -7.25 24.49 -4.46
CA ALA A 128 -7.53 23.08 -4.21
C ALA A 128 -6.84 22.56 -2.94
N THR A 129 -5.61 22.98 -2.73
CA THR A 129 -4.84 22.62 -1.53
C THR A 129 -5.47 23.18 -0.27
N ARG A 130 -5.94 24.44 -0.28
CA ARG A 130 -6.68 25.03 0.84
C ARG A 130 -7.98 24.27 1.12
N ALA A 131 -8.79 24.06 0.08
CA ALA A 131 -10.05 23.32 0.19
C ALA A 131 -9.86 21.91 0.77
N ALA A 132 -8.84 21.17 0.33
CA ALA A 132 -8.52 19.85 0.86
C ALA A 132 -8.13 19.91 2.35
N ARG A 133 -7.34 20.90 2.76
CA ARG A 133 -6.93 21.08 4.16
C ARG A 133 -8.11 21.47 5.05
N GLU A 134 -8.98 22.32 4.58
CA GLU A 134 -10.23 22.69 5.28
C GLU A 134 -11.16 21.48 5.45
N CYS A 135 -11.32 20.68 4.39
CA CYS A 135 -12.09 19.44 4.43
C CYS A 135 -11.53 18.47 5.47
N VAL A 136 -10.21 18.24 5.48
CA VAL A 136 -9.57 17.37 6.50
C VAL A 136 -9.77 17.93 7.90
N SER A 137 -9.57 19.22 8.11
CA SER A 137 -9.74 19.86 9.42
C SER A 137 -11.18 19.74 9.93
N SER A 138 -12.17 19.92 9.04
CA SER A 138 -13.59 19.81 9.38
C SER A 138 -14.04 18.38 9.66
N MET A 139 -13.58 17.40 8.88
CA MET A 139 -14.03 16.00 8.98
C MET A 139 -13.29 15.19 10.04
N TYR A 140 -12.02 15.47 10.25
CA TYR A 140 -11.14 14.61 11.06
C TYR A 140 -10.44 15.36 12.20
N GLY A 141 -10.30 16.68 12.14
CA GLY A 141 -9.58 17.49 13.12
C GLY A 141 -8.23 18.00 12.61
N LYS A 142 -7.74 19.04 13.26
CA LYS A 142 -6.47 19.72 12.89
C LYS A 142 -5.24 18.83 13.10
N GLU A 143 -5.31 17.87 13.99
CA GLU A 143 -4.24 16.90 14.27
C GLU A 143 -3.92 15.97 13.09
N TYR A 144 -4.85 15.84 12.13
CA TYR A 144 -4.65 15.07 10.90
C TYR A 144 -4.02 15.91 9.77
N LEU A 145 -3.82 17.21 10.00
CA LEU A 145 -3.16 18.06 9.03
C LEU A 145 -1.63 17.98 9.14
N SER A 146 -0.96 17.89 8.00
CA SER A 146 0.49 18.13 7.96
C SER A 146 0.80 19.60 8.27
N ASN A 147 1.97 19.87 8.88
CA ASN A 147 2.40 21.22 9.23
C ASN A 147 2.43 22.17 8.02
N SER A 148 2.78 21.65 6.85
CA SER A 148 2.78 22.39 5.59
C SER A 148 2.03 21.63 4.51
N PRO A 149 1.49 22.31 3.47
CA PRO A 149 0.95 21.67 2.31
C PRO A 149 1.97 20.74 1.65
N ARG A 150 1.54 19.56 1.23
CA ARG A 150 2.41 18.61 0.52
C ARG A 150 2.39 18.96 -0.96
N GLN A 151 3.58 18.95 -1.56
CA GLN A 151 3.75 19.07 -3.00
C GLN A 151 4.24 17.75 -3.56
N PHE A 152 3.75 17.42 -4.74
CA PHE A 152 4.14 16.22 -5.47
C PHE A 152 4.62 16.61 -6.86
N ASN A 153 5.75 16.07 -7.27
CA ASN A 153 6.29 16.30 -8.61
C ASN A 153 5.81 15.19 -9.54
N SER A 154 5.40 15.58 -10.75
CA SER A 154 5.14 14.63 -11.82
C SER A 154 6.46 13.97 -12.24
N SER A 155 6.46 12.65 -12.37
CA SER A 155 7.60 11.90 -12.91
C SER A 155 7.70 11.98 -14.43
N ALA A 156 6.68 12.48 -15.11
CA ALA A 156 6.66 12.64 -16.55
C ALA A 156 7.46 13.89 -16.96
N ARG A 157 8.53 13.69 -17.74
CA ARG A 157 9.40 14.78 -18.25
C ARG A 157 8.68 15.87 -19.04
N ASN A 158 7.45 15.60 -19.53
CA ASN A 158 6.61 16.49 -20.35
C ASN A 158 5.19 16.59 -19.79
N ALA A 159 4.98 16.48 -18.48
CA ALA A 159 3.67 16.74 -17.89
C ALA A 159 3.28 18.19 -18.26
N GLN A 160 2.18 18.36 -18.97
CA GLN A 160 1.64 19.69 -19.25
C GLN A 160 1.26 20.32 -17.90
N GLU A 161 2.03 21.28 -17.45
CA GLU A 161 1.81 22.00 -16.17
C GLU A 161 0.43 22.70 -16.09
N ALA A 162 -0.29 22.76 -17.23
CA ALA A 162 -1.59 23.40 -17.34
C ALA A 162 -2.77 22.62 -16.73
N HIS A 163 -2.60 21.33 -16.40
CA HIS A 163 -3.69 20.48 -15.89
C HIS A 163 -3.53 20.15 -14.41
N GLU A 164 -4.62 20.25 -13.66
CA GLU A 164 -4.68 19.73 -12.30
C GLU A 164 -4.77 18.19 -12.26
N ALA A 165 -4.46 17.63 -11.10
CA ALA A 165 -4.78 16.25 -10.75
C ALA A 165 -6.30 16.03 -10.68
N ILE A 166 -6.72 14.75 -10.70
CA ILE A 166 -8.12 14.39 -10.48
C ILE A 166 -8.45 14.53 -9.00
N ARG A 167 -9.42 15.37 -8.69
CA ARG A 167 -9.88 15.67 -7.32
C ARG A 167 -11.37 16.04 -7.31
N PRO A 168 -12.01 16.07 -6.13
CA PRO A 168 -13.31 16.72 -6.00
C PRO A 168 -13.25 18.17 -6.48
N ALA A 169 -14.25 18.58 -7.24
CA ALA A 169 -14.31 19.94 -7.80
C ALA A 169 -14.75 20.97 -6.77
N GLY A 170 -14.49 22.25 -7.05
CA GLY A 170 -14.88 23.37 -6.20
C GLY A 170 -13.97 23.56 -4.97
N GLU A 171 -14.44 24.40 -4.06
CA GLU A 171 -13.77 24.76 -2.82
C GLU A 171 -14.34 24.01 -1.61
N VAL A 172 -15.58 23.52 -1.70
CA VAL A 172 -16.23 22.68 -0.71
C VAL A 172 -16.44 21.30 -1.31
N PHE A 173 -15.72 20.32 -0.78
CA PHE A 173 -15.78 18.96 -1.32
C PHE A 173 -17.04 18.25 -0.88
N LYS A 174 -17.83 17.81 -1.85
CA LYS A 174 -19.03 17.00 -1.59
C LYS A 174 -18.65 15.57 -1.23
N THR A 175 -19.37 15.02 -0.27
CA THR A 175 -19.27 13.60 0.07
C THR A 175 -19.96 12.74 -1.00
N PRO A 176 -19.66 11.43 -1.11
CA PRO A 176 -20.36 10.53 -2.03
C PRO A 176 -21.89 10.52 -1.85
N LYS A 177 -22.40 10.78 -0.65
CA LYS A 177 -23.85 10.87 -0.36
C LYS A 177 -24.49 12.11 -0.99
N GLU A 178 -23.75 13.19 -1.13
CA GLU A 178 -24.21 14.47 -1.70
C GLU A 178 -24.08 14.51 -3.23
N THR A 179 -23.53 13.46 -3.84
CA THR A 179 -23.36 13.35 -5.30
C THR A 179 -24.39 12.43 -5.96
N ASN A 180 -25.29 11.85 -5.19
CA ASN A 180 -26.39 11.02 -5.69
C ASN A 180 -27.52 11.85 -6.28
#